data_ab10b6f7233c223020188bc5565b3964
#
_entry.id   ab10b6f7233c223020188bc5565b3964
#
_cell.length_a   1.000
_cell.length_b   1.000
_cell.length_c   1.000
_cell.angle_alpha   90.00
_cell.angle_beta   90.00
_cell.angle_gamma   90.00
#
_symmetry.space_group_name_H-M   'P 1'
#
loop_
_entity.id
_entity.type
_entity.pdbx_description
1 polymer ?
#
loop_
_entity_poly.entity_id
_entity_poly.type
_entity_poly.pdbx_seq_one_letter_code
_entity_poly.pdbx_strand_id
1 'polypeptide(L)'
;SLELIRTGGPEAVAEKLEQLTNNCTCVVNAAHQRDVEVVALGALFAEKKGKRLFYRSSSSFVQARAGISSRPLLTANDLQSDGAGGTLVIVGSYVPKTTSQLNELLNQCDIQPVVLEVEKLLDAKSAGDMISQAALSIDEQIRQGKDAVLYTSRKLVTSKDDENNLAIGQKVSQSLISTLHAMKSIPRYIIAKGGITSSDVATIGLNIQRAHVKGQVSPGVPVWQCGPESRFPGLNYVVFPGNVGQPETLAQVVTMLSEG
;
A
#
# COMPACT_ATOMS: atom_id res chain seq x y z
N SER A 1 -9.79 -29.41 7.52
CA SER A 1 -9.69 -29.70 6.08
C SER A 1 -10.76 -28.96 5.31
N LEU A 2 -10.59 -28.79 3.99
CA LEU A 2 -11.61 -28.24 3.09
C LEU A 2 -12.89 -29.08 3.07
N GLU A 3 -12.76 -30.39 3.13
CA GLU A 3 -13.89 -31.30 3.20
C GLU A 3 -14.78 -31.01 4.42
N LEU A 4 -14.19 -30.92 5.63
CA LEU A 4 -14.93 -30.57 6.84
C LEU A 4 -15.71 -29.26 6.67
N ILE A 5 -15.07 -28.24 6.10
CA ILE A 5 -15.66 -26.92 5.90
C ILE A 5 -16.85 -26.98 4.94
N ARG A 6 -16.70 -27.71 3.81
CA ARG A 6 -17.67 -27.71 2.71
C ARG A 6 -18.84 -28.67 2.93
N THR A 7 -18.57 -29.81 3.56
CA THR A 7 -19.60 -30.82 3.81
C THR A 7 -20.21 -30.75 5.20
N GLY A 8 -19.39 -30.40 6.21
CA GLY A 8 -19.84 -30.33 7.60
C GLY A 8 -20.38 -28.95 8.02
N GLY A 9 -20.09 -27.92 7.26
CA GLY A 9 -20.57 -26.57 7.53
C GLY A 9 -19.98 -25.92 8.80
N PRO A 10 -20.58 -24.80 9.24
CA PRO A 10 -20.07 -24.04 10.39
C PRO A 10 -20.23 -24.82 11.70
N GLU A 11 -21.23 -25.69 11.85
CA GLU A 11 -21.44 -26.53 13.03
C GLU A 11 -20.25 -27.49 13.23
N ALA A 12 -19.85 -28.21 12.20
CA ALA A 12 -18.71 -29.13 12.27
C ALA A 12 -17.38 -28.38 12.51
N VAL A 13 -17.24 -27.18 11.98
CA VAL A 13 -16.08 -26.30 12.28
C VAL A 13 -16.09 -25.91 13.76
N ALA A 14 -17.23 -25.53 14.31
CA ALA A 14 -17.37 -25.19 15.73
C ALA A 14 -17.00 -26.37 16.63
N GLU A 15 -17.58 -27.54 16.40
CA GLU A 15 -17.28 -28.79 17.14
C GLU A 15 -15.76 -29.10 17.10
N LYS A 16 -15.15 -28.95 15.93
CA LYS A 16 -13.71 -29.16 15.80
C LYS A 16 -12.88 -28.16 16.60
N LEU A 17 -13.29 -26.89 16.64
CA LEU A 17 -12.62 -25.85 17.42
C LEU A 17 -12.81 -26.08 18.92
N GLU A 18 -13.98 -26.53 19.36
CA GLU A 18 -14.28 -26.85 20.76
C GLU A 18 -13.38 -27.95 21.31
N GLN A 19 -13.06 -28.96 20.47
CA GLN A 19 -12.19 -30.10 20.83
C GLN A 19 -10.71 -29.69 21.01
N LEU A 20 -10.30 -28.52 20.53
CA LEU A 20 -8.92 -28.04 20.67
C LEU A 20 -8.63 -27.65 22.13
N THR A 21 -7.50 -28.13 22.68
CA THR A 21 -7.09 -27.89 24.08
C THR A 21 -5.64 -27.42 24.14
N ASN A 22 -5.19 -27.02 25.32
CA ASN A 22 -3.77 -26.72 25.62
C ASN A 22 -3.12 -25.66 24.72
N ASN A 23 -3.86 -24.58 24.39
CA ASN A 23 -3.36 -23.47 23.58
C ASN A 23 -2.74 -23.93 22.23
N CYS A 24 -3.28 -24.97 21.63
CA CYS A 24 -2.77 -25.49 20.36
C CYS A 24 -3.06 -24.54 19.20
N THR A 25 -2.20 -24.61 18.17
CA THR A 25 -2.38 -23.89 16.92
C THR A 25 -3.22 -24.73 15.95
N CYS A 26 -4.28 -24.14 15.41
CA CYS A 26 -5.09 -24.75 14.36
C CYS A 26 -4.88 -24.01 13.04
N VAL A 27 -4.33 -24.72 12.04
CA VAL A 27 -4.19 -24.20 10.69
C VAL A 27 -5.46 -24.52 9.88
N VAL A 28 -6.04 -23.48 9.29
CA VAL A 28 -7.26 -23.58 8.47
C VAL A 28 -6.91 -23.40 7.00
N ASN A 29 -7.23 -24.38 6.18
CA ASN A 29 -7.11 -24.29 4.73
C ASN A 29 -8.43 -23.79 4.14
N ALA A 30 -8.36 -22.73 3.34
CA ALA A 30 -9.48 -22.19 2.58
C ALA A 30 -9.02 -21.91 1.14
N ALA A 31 -9.83 -22.24 0.17
CA ALA A 31 -9.55 -22.04 -1.26
C ALA A 31 -10.50 -21.02 -1.91
N HIS A 32 -11.58 -20.67 -1.23
CA HIS A 32 -12.58 -19.72 -1.70
C HIS A 32 -13.08 -18.87 -0.54
N GLN A 33 -13.58 -17.65 -0.83
CA GLN A 33 -14.13 -16.76 0.21
C GLN A 33 -15.25 -17.42 1.01
N ARG A 34 -16.07 -18.25 0.36
CA ARG A 34 -17.13 -19.02 1.05
C ARG A 34 -16.58 -19.97 2.10
N ASP A 35 -15.43 -20.60 1.87
CA ASP A 35 -14.77 -21.45 2.87
C ASP A 35 -14.41 -20.62 4.12
N VAL A 36 -13.92 -19.39 3.90
CA VAL A 36 -13.54 -18.45 4.98
C VAL A 36 -14.77 -18.01 5.76
N GLU A 37 -15.90 -17.76 5.10
CA GLU A 37 -17.17 -17.37 5.73
C GLU A 37 -17.71 -18.49 6.63
N VAL A 38 -17.66 -19.74 6.16
CA VAL A 38 -18.05 -20.92 6.95
C VAL A 38 -17.18 -21.05 8.21
N VAL A 39 -15.87 -20.88 8.05
CA VAL A 39 -14.93 -20.92 9.19
C VAL A 39 -15.19 -19.78 10.16
N ALA A 40 -15.42 -18.56 9.69
CA ALA A 40 -15.72 -17.41 10.53
C ALA A 40 -17.01 -17.62 11.33
N LEU A 41 -18.04 -18.20 10.71
CA LEU A 41 -19.30 -18.51 11.38
C LEU A 41 -19.13 -19.64 12.42
N GLY A 42 -18.39 -20.71 12.07
CA GLY A 42 -18.08 -21.80 13.01
C GLY A 42 -17.26 -21.33 14.22
N ALA A 43 -16.32 -20.38 13.99
CA ALA A 43 -15.57 -19.76 15.08
C ALA A 43 -16.50 -18.95 16.02
N LEU A 44 -17.46 -18.20 15.47
CA LEU A 44 -18.50 -17.50 16.24
C LEU A 44 -19.33 -18.47 17.09
N PHE A 45 -19.70 -19.62 16.55
CA PHE A 45 -20.46 -20.63 17.29
C PHE A 45 -19.64 -21.22 18.45
N ALA A 46 -18.36 -21.52 18.22
CA ALA A 46 -17.47 -22.01 19.27
C ALA A 46 -17.25 -20.95 20.37
N GLU A 47 -17.07 -19.67 20.00
CA GLU A 47 -16.92 -18.57 20.95
C GLU A 47 -18.20 -18.34 21.78
N LYS A 48 -19.37 -18.46 21.17
CA LYS A 48 -20.66 -18.39 21.88
C LYS A 48 -20.79 -19.47 22.97
N LYS A 49 -20.12 -20.61 22.78
CA LYS A 49 -20.03 -21.71 23.77
C LYS A 49 -18.87 -21.53 24.78
N GLY A 50 -18.22 -20.36 24.78
CA GLY A 50 -17.15 -20.00 25.71
C GLY A 50 -15.74 -20.34 25.26
N LYS A 51 -15.54 -20.81 24.02
CA LYS A 51 -14.18 -21.01 23.48
C LYS A 51 -13.49 -19.68 23.26
N ARG A 52 -12.27 -19.53 23.75
CA ARG A 52 -11.44 -18.36 23.49
C ARG A 52 -10.49 -18.66 22.33
N LEU A 53 -10.58 -17.86 21.27
CA LEU A 53 -9.79 -18.01 20.05
C LEU A 53 -8.92 -16.77 19.85
N PHE A 54 -7.66 -16.98 19.47
CA PHE A 54 -6.76 -15.93 19.01
C PHE A 54 -6.48 -16.15 17.53
N TYR A 55 -6.65 -15.09 16.72
CA TYR A 55 -6.59 -15.19 15.27
C TYR A 55 -5.31 -14.57 14.72
N ARG A 56 -4.54 -15.35 13.97
CA ARG A 56 -3.54 -14.86 13.03
C ARG A 56 -4.10 -15.09 11.64
N SER A 57 -4.60 -14.05 11.01
CA SER A 57 -5.44 -14.20 9.82
C SER A 57 -5.07 -13.23 8.70
N SER A 58 -5.75 -13.39 7.57
CA SER A 58 -5.71 -12.48 6.42
C SER A 58 -6.87 -11.48 6.46
N SER A 59 -6.81 -10.47 5.58
CA SER A 59 -7.91 -9.50 5.39
C SER A 59 -9.25 -10.14 5.03
N SER A 60 -9.23 -11.23 4.24
CA SER A 60 -10.44 -11.97 3.86
C SER A 60 -11.15 -12.61 5.06
N PHE A 61 -10.41 -13.12 6.05
CA PHE A 61 -11.01 -13.62 7.29
C PHE A 61 -11.60 -12.47 8.12
N VAL A 62 -10.88 -11.35 8.23
CA VAL A 62 -11.38 -10.15 8.95
C VAL A 62 -12.66 -9.65 8.29
N GLN A 63 -12.73 -9.60 6.97
CA GLN A 63 -13.93 -9.25 6.21
C GLN A 63 -15.11 -10.17 6.56
N ALA A 64 -14.91 -11.49 6.46
CA ALA A 64 -15.95 -12.47 6.77
C ALA A 64 -16.40 -12.40 8.23
N ARG A 65 -15.44 -12.27 9.15
CA ARG A 65 -15.71 -12.19 10.61
C ARG A 65 -16.47 -10.93 11.01
N ALA A 66 -16.22 -9.81 10.32
CA ALA A 66 -16.89 -8.54 10.53
C ALA A 66 -18.22 -8.41 9.75
N GLY A 67 -18.59 -9.38 8.91
CA GLY A 67 -19.79 -9.32 8.08
C GLY A 67 -19.75 -8.23 7.00
N ILE A 68 -18.55 -7.85 6.54
CA ILE A 68 -18.39 -6.79 5.54
C ILE A 68 -18.63 -7.37 4.15
N SER A 69 -19.60 -6.82 3.42
CA SER A 69 -19.86 -7.19 2.05
C SER A 69 -18.75 -6.71 1.11
N SER A 70 -18.43 -7.50 0.09
CA SER A 70 -17.52 -7.10 -0.98
C SER A 70 -18.11 -5.93 -1.76
N ARG A 71 -17.24 -5.01 -2.21
CA ARG A 71 -17.59 -3.89 -3.09
C ARG A 71 -16.84 -4.04 -4.41
N PRO A 72 -17.36 -3.52 -5.53
CA PRO A 72 -16.61 -3.37 -6.77
C PRO A 72 -15.33 -2.57 -6.56
N LEU A 73 -14.36 -2.75 -7.45
CA LEU A 73 -13.18 -1.90 -7.50
C LEU A 73 -13.60 -0.47 -7.84
N LEU A 74 -12.87 0.50 -7.28
CA LEU A 74 -13.05 1.91 -7.59
C LEU A 74 -12.61 2.20 -9.01
N THR A 75 -13.36 3.06 -9.66
CA THR A 75 -13.08 3.63 -10.99
C THR A 75 -12.58 5.06 -10.86
N ALA A 76 -12.13 5.66 -11.96
CA ALA A 76 -11.77 7.07 -12.01
C ALA A 76 -12.92 7.97 -11.53
N ASN A 77 -14.17 7.65 -11.92
CA ASN A 77 -15.36 8.42 -11.52
C ASN A 77 -15.61 8.42 -10.00
N ASP A 78 -15.24 7.33 -9.30
CA ASP A 78 -15.36 7.24 -7.84
C ASP A 78 -14.31 8.07 -7.09
N LEU A 79 -13.24 8.45 -7.81
CA LEU A 79 -12.06 9.11 -7.29
C LEU A 79 -11.86 10.54 -7.82
N GLN A 80 -12.90 11.13 -8.42
CA GLN A 80 -12.83 12.49 -8.94
C GLN A 80 -12.24 13.44 -7.89
N SER A 81 -11.33 14.29 -8.34
CA SER A 81 -10.64 15.30 -7.56
C SER A 81 -10.72 16.62 -8.29
N ASP A 82 -11.06 17.68 -7.58
CA ASP A 82 -11.09 19.04 -8.12
C ASP A 82 -9.68 19.59 -8.44
N GLY A 83 -8.63 18.79 -8.15
CA GLY A 83 -7.24 19.19 -8.38
C GLY A 83 -6.85 19.12 -9.86
N ALA A 84 -6.34 20.21 -10.40
CA ALA A 84 -5.79 20.29 -11.77
C ALA A 84 -4.38 19.71 -11.92
N GLY A 85 -3.75 19.23 -10.83
CA GLY A 85 -2.40 18.67 -10.82
C GLY A 85 -2.31 17.27 -11.40
N GLY A 86 -1.10 16.84 -11.79
CA GLY A 86 -0.82 15.45 -12.16
C GLY A 86 -0.75 14.50 -10.97
N THR A 87 -0.55 13.22 -11.24
CA THR A 87 -0.35 12.18 -10.23
C THR A 87 1.11 12.13 -9.78
N LEU A 88 1.34 12.02 -8.48
CA LEU A 88 2.67 11.72 -7.94
C LEU A 88 2.76 10.26 -7.50
N VAL A 89 3.66 9.50 -8.12
CA VAL A 89 4.00 8.14 -7.70
C VAL A 89 5.31 8.17 -6.89
N ILE A 90 5.35 7.54 -5.71
CA ILE A 90 6.54 7.47 -4.85
C ILE A 90 6.93 5.99 -4.67
N VAL A 91 8.13 5.62 -5.11
CA VAL A 91 8.63 4.24 -5.11
C VAL A 91 9.93 4.13 -4.32
N GLY A 92 9.84 3.74 -3.05
CA GLY A 92 11.02 3.58 -2.19
C GLY A 92 11.58 2.15 -2.12
N SER A 93 10.75 1.14 -2.39
CA SER A 93 11.15 -0.26 -2.29
C SER A 93 11.98 -0.71 -3.50
N TYR A 94 13.01 -1.50 -3.24
CA TYR A 94 13.92 -2.08 -4.24
C TYR A 94 13.68 -3.58 -4.49
N VAL A 95 12.63 -4.17 -3.93
CA VAL A 95 12.32 -5.59 -4.17
C VAL A 95 12.03 -5.85 -5.66
N PRO A 96 12.36 -7.05 -6.20
CA PRO A 96 12.25 -7.36 -7.63
C PRO A 96 10.89 -7.04 -8.23
N LYS A 97 9.80 -7.38 -7.54
CA LYS A 97 8.43 -7.08 -7.99
C LYS A 97 8.19 -5.57 -8.15
N THR A 98 8.65 -4.76 -7.20
CA THR A 98 8.50 -3.30 -7.29
C THR A 98 9.32 -2.73 -8.45
N THR A 99 10.52 -3.27 -8.69
CA THR A 99 11.36 -2.87 -9.82
C THR A 99 10.70 -3.22 -11.15
N SER A 100 10.12 -4.42 -11.29
CA SER A 100 9.36 -4.81 -12.48
C SER A 100 8.16 -3.87 -12.72
N GLN A 101 7.39 -3.56 -11.70
CA GLN A 101 6.24 -2.64 -11.80
C GLN A 101 6.65 -1.21 -12.13
N LEU A 102 7.78 -0.72 -11.61
CA LEU A 102 8.32 0.58 -11.97
C LEU A 102 8.76 0.63 -13.44
N ASN A 103 9.42 -0.43 -13.93
CA ASN A 103 9.82 -0.51 -15.34
C ASN A 103 8.60 -0.49 -16.27
N GLU A 104 7.55 -1.26 -15.94
CA GLU A 104 6.30 -1.23 -16.72
C GLU A 104 5.64 0.15 -16.69
N LEU A 105 5.62 0.82 -15.55
CA LEU A 105 5.11 2.19 -15.42
C LEU A 105 5.87 3.15 -16.37
N LEU A 106 7.20 3.11 -16.35
CA LEU A 106 8.04 3.98 -17.16
C LEU A 106 7.94 3.67 -18.67
N ASN A 107 7.62 2.43 -19.04
CA ASN A 107 7.47 2.01 -20.43
C ASN A 107 6.06 2.32 -21.00
N GLN A 108 5.02 2.27 -20.18
CA GLN A 108 3.64 2.33 -20.64
C GLN A 108 2.96 3.70 -20.43
N CYS A 109 3.47 4.52 -19.50
CA CYS A 109 2.85 5.79 -19.13
C CYS A 109 3.76 6.98 -19.52
N ASP A 110 3.14 8.08 -19.96
CA ASP A 110 3.84 9.38 -20.10
C ASP A 110 4.01 10.01 -18.71
N ILE A 111 5.04 9.58 -18.01
CA ILE A 111 5.31 9.98 -16.61
C ILE A 111 6.77 10.43 -16.47
N GLN A 112 6.97 11.60 -15.85
CA GLN A 112 8.31 12.14 -15.64
C GLN A 112 9.06 11.38 -14.55
N PRO A 113 10.19 10.71 -14.87
CA PRO A 113 11.02 10.07 -13.88
C PRO A 113 11.87 11.07 -13.10
N VAL A 114 11.85 11.00 -11.78
CA VAL A 114 12.68 11.75 -10.85
C VAL A 114 13.42 10.77 -9.94
N VAL A 115 14.73 10.67 -10.14
CA VAL A 115 15.57 9.67 -9.48
C VAL A 115 16.33 10.28 -8.31
N LEU A 116 16.22 9.67 -7.14
CA LEU A 116 17.11 9.93 -6.02
C LEU A 116 18.24 8.87 -6.00
N GLU A 117 19.44 9.29 -6.34
CA GLU A 117 20.61 8.42 -6.33
C GLU A 117 21.04 8.14 -4.88
N VAL A 118 20.91 6.90 -4.43
CA VAL A 118 21.18 6.51 -3.04
C VAL A 118 22.59 6.87 -2.61
N GLU A 119 23.60 6.68 -3.48
CA GLU A 119 24.99 7.02 -3.15
C GLU A 119 25.15 8.51 -2.84
N LYS A 120 24.50 9.41 -3.58
CA LYS A 120 24.52 10.85 -3.33
C LYS A 120 23.68 11.26 -2.10
N LEU A 121 22.62 10.54 -1.80
CA LEU A 121 21.84 10.77 -0.59
C LEU A 121 22.62 10.44 0.69
N LEU A 122 23.58 9.51 0.62
CA LEU A 122 24.43 9.17 1.76
C LEU A 122 25.49 10.23 2.04
N ASP A 123 25.85 11.05 1.04
CA ASP A 123 26.74 12.21 1.22
C ASP A 123 25.96 13.44 1.66
N ALA A 124 26.28 13.95 2.85
CA ALA A 124 25.60 15.09 3.45
C ALA A 124 25.72 16.41 2.62
N LYS A 125 26.75 16.52 1.77
CA LYS A 125 26.96 17.74 0.96
C LYS A 125 26.06 17.79 -0.27
N SER A 126 25.74 16.63 -0.86
CA SER A 126 24.93 16.52 -2.10
C SER A 126 23.45 16.21 -1.85
N ALA A 127 23.11 15.66 -0.70
CA ALA A 127 21.74 15.20 -0.41
C ALA A 127 20.72 16.35 -0.45
N GLY A 128 21.04 17.51 0.16
CA GLY A 128 20.12 18.65 0.22
C GLY A 128 19.80 19.24 -1.16
N ASP A 129 20.82 19.41 -1.99
CA ASP A 129 20.65 19.92 -3.36
C ASP A 129 19.85 18.97 -4.23
N MET A 130 20.11 17.64 -4.12
CA MET A 130 19.35 16.62 -4.85
C MET A 130 17.89 16.61 -4.46
N ILE A 131 17.56 16.66 -3.17
CA ILE A 131 16.18 16.73 -2.65
C ILE A 131 15.46 17.97 -3.20
N SER A 132 16.14 19.11 -3.17
CA SER A 132 15.57 20.38 -3.64
C SER A 132 15.32 20.37 -5.15
N GLN A 133 16.26 19.84 -5.96
CA GLN A 133 16.11 19.70 -7.40
C GLN A 133 14.99 18.71 -7.76
N ALA A 134 14.90 17.58 -7.05
CA ALA A 134 13.83 16.61 -7.22
C ALA A 134 12.45 17.23 -6.94
N ALA A 135 12.32 17.99 -5.86
CA ALA A 135 11.08 18.66 -5.52
C ALA A 135 10.68 19.70 -6.59
N LEU A 136 11.62 20.50 -7.08
CA LEU A 136 11.36 21.47 -8.15
C LEU A 136 10.93 20.80 -9.46
N SER A 137 11.58 19.70 -9.84
CA SER A 137 11.22 18.94 -11.02
C SER A 137 9.80 18.37 -10.92
N ILE A 138 9.44 17.80 -9.76
CA ILE A 138 8.08 17.29 -9.51
C ILE A 138 7.07 18.44 -9.56
N ASP A 139 7.35 19.56 -8.89
CA ASP A 139 6.46 20.73 -8.86
C ASP A 139 6.17 21.28 -10.25
N GLU A 140 7.14 21.27 -11.14
CA GLU A 140 6.96 21.70 -12.52
C GLU A 140 5.97 20.78 -13.27
N GLN A 141 6.14 19.46 -13.16
CA GLN A 141 5.25 18.50 -13.80
C GLN A 141 3.83 18.60 -13.24
N ILE A 142 3.70 18.57 -11.92
CA ILE A 142 2.39 18.61 -11.25
C ILE A 142 1.61 19.88 -11.62
N ARG A 143 2.26 21.05 -11.68
CA ARG A 143 1.61 22.30 -12.12
C ARG A 143 1.16 22.30 -13.57
N GLN A 144 1.82 21.52 -14.42
CA GLN A 144 1.44 21.33 -15.83
C GLN A 144 0.35 20.27 -16.01
N GLY A 145 -0.17 19.66 -14.92
CA GLY A 145 -1.12 18.55 -14.98
C GLY A 145 -0.50 17.23 -15.42
N LYS A 146 0.83 17.13 -15.42
CA LYS A 146 1.57 15.93 -15.82
C LYS A 146 1.96 15.08 -14.64
N ASP A 147 2.02 13.76 -14.86
CA ASP A 147 2.38 12.79 -13.85
C ASP A 147 3.89 12.75 -13.62
N ALA A 148 4.29 12.50 -12.37
CA ALA A 148 5.69 12.32 -11.98
C ALA A 148 5.88 11.08 -11.11
N VAL A 149 7.01 10.38 -11.28
CA VAL A 149 7.40 9.27 -10.42
C VAL A 149 8.72 9.56 -9.73
N LEU A 150 8.67 9.71 -8.41
CA LEU A 150 9.84 9.83 -7.54
C LEU A 150 10.26 8.43 -7.08
N TYR A 151 11.49 8.05 -7.39
CA TYR A 151 12.01 6.75 -6.97
C TYR A 151 13.50 6.80 -6.66
N THR A 152 13.98 5.81 -5.92
CA THR A 152 15.40 5.66 -5.59
C THR A 152 16.13 4.84 -6.64
N SER A 153 17.43 5.08 -6.84
CA SER A 153 18.24 4.26 -7.74
C SER A 153 18.09 2.77 -7.42
N ARG A 154 18.02 1.95 -8.47
CA ARG A 154 17.82 0.48 -8.35
C ARG A 154 19.09 -0.29 -7.99
N LYS A 155 20.24 0.41 -7.89
CA LYS A 155 21.48 -0.19 -7.41
C LYS A 155 21.38 -0.39 -5.90
N LEU A 156 21.46 -1.63 -5.46
CA LEU A 156 21.46 -1.95 -4.05
C LEU A 156 22.79 -1.48 -3.42
N VAL A 157 22.68 -0.52 -2.52
CA VAL A 157 23.81 -0.06 -1.69
C VAL A 157 23.70 -0.78 -0.35
N THR A 158 24.61 -1.69 -0.08
CA THR A 158 24.65 -2.44 1.18
C THR A 158 26.01 -2.24 1.86
N SER A 159 25.98 -2.26 3.18
CA SER A 159 27.14 -2.41 4.06
C SER A 159 27.33 -3.88 4.43
N LYS A 160 28.48 -4.23 4.95
CA LYS A 160 28.75 -5.55 5.53
C LYS A 160 28.07 -5.75 6.90
N ASP A 161 27.51 -4.71 7.45
CA ASP A 161 26.91 -4.64 8.77
C ASP A 161 25.40 -4.36 8.64
N ASP A 162 24.57 -5.15 9.34
CA ASP A 162 23.12 -5.05 9.30
C ASP A 162 22.60 -3.74 9.91
N GLU A 163 23.25 -3.20 10.92
CA GLU A 163 22.88 -1.91 11.52
C GLU A 163 23.06 -0.76 10.51
N ASN A 164 24.13 -0.78 9.74
CA ASN A 164 24.36 0.18 8.67
C ASN A 164 23.35 0.04 7.53
N ASN A 165 22.90 -1.18 7.21
CA ASN A 165 21.87 -1.40 6.21
C ASN A 165 20.52 -0.80 6.64
N LEU A 166 20.16 -0.92 7.92
CA LEU A 166 18.96 -0.28 8.46
C LEU A 166 19.06 1.25 8.40
N ALA A 167 20.21 1.82 8.76
CA ALA A 167 20.46 3.26 8.70
C ALA A 167 20.38 3.80 7.25
N ILE A 168 20.89 3.07 6.26
CA ILE A 168 20.75 3.40 4.84
C ILE A 168 19.27 3.43 4.45
N GLY A 169 18.50 2.40 4.83
CA GLY A 169 17.06 2.33 4.54
C GLY A 169 16.28 3.49 5.16
N GLN A 170 16.58 3.86 6.39
CA GLN A 170 15.99 5.02 7.07
C GLN A 170 16.32 6.33 6.37
N LYS A 171 17.58 6.55 5.98
CA LYS A 171 18.01 7.76 5.27
C LYS A 171 17.36 7.88 3.89
N VAL A 172 17.20 6.78 3.18
CA VAL A 172 16.48 6.71 1.91
C VAL A 172 15.00 7.10 2.11
N SER A 173 14.32 6.50 3.08
CA SER A 173 12.91 6.84 3.40
C SER A 173 12.78 8.32 3.76
N GLN A 174 13.66 8.83 4.64
CA GLN A 174 13.67 10.24 5.04
C GLN A 174 13.89 11.18 3.84
N SER A 175 14.69 10.79 2.86
CA SER A 175 14.95 11.61 1.67
C SER A 175 13.72 11.71 0.76
N LEU A 176 12.95 10.61 0.60
CA LEU A 176 11.66 10.64 -0.10
C LEU A 176 10.67 11.59 0.59
N ILE A 177 10.58 11.51 1.92
CA ILE A 177 9.73 12.39 2.73
C ILE A 177 10.18 13.84 2.63
N SER A 178 11.49 14.11 2.72
CA SER A 178 12.04 15.45 2.61
C SER A 178 11.77 16.08 1.23
N THR A 179 11.82 15.26 0.15
CA THR A 179 11.43 15.69 -1.19
C THR A 179 9.94 16.08 -1.23
N LEU A 180 9.07 15.23 -0.68
CA LEU A 180 7.65 15.53 -0.58
C LEU A 180 7.40 16.82 0.22
N HIS A 181 8.11 17.03 1.35
CA HIS A 181 7.99 18.25 2.14
C HIS A 181 8.48 19.52 1.44
N ALA A 182 9.49 19.41 0.56
CA ALA A 182 10.03 20.54 -0.20
C ALA A 182 9.11 20.96 -1.36
N MET A 183 8.20 20.08 -1.81
CA MET A 183 7.22 20.40 -2.85
C MET A 183 6.23 21.48 -2.41
N LYS A 184 5.80 22.30 -3.37
CA LYS A 184 4.81 23.39 -3.18
C LYS A 184 3.47 23.08 -3.87
N SER A 185 3.51 22.28 -4.95
CA SER A 185 2.33 21.91 -5.71
C SER A 185 1.56 20.79 -5.04
N ILE A 186 0.23 20.77 -5.24
CA ILE A 186 -0.65 19.74 -4.73
C ILE A 186 -0.92 18.76 -5.88
N PRO A 187 -0.49 17.49 -5.77
CA PRO A 187 -0.86 16.46 -6.75
C PRO A 187 -2.35 16.17 -6.72
N ARG A 188 -2.93 15.75 -7.84
CA ARG A 188 -4.31 15.25 -7.89
C ARG A 188 -4.45 13.95 -7.11
N TYR A 189 -3.45 13.06 -7.24
CA TYR A 189 -3.35 11.80 -6.50
C TYR A 189 -1.92 11.58 -6.03
N ILE A 190 -1.77 10.85 -4.93
CA ILE A 190 -0.46 10.32 -4.51
C ILE A 190 -0.58 8.80 -4.42
N ILE A 191 0.33 8.09 -5.11
CA ILE A 191 0.47 6.64 -5.04
C ILE A 191 1.81 6.34 -4.35
N ALA A 192 1.80 5.69 -3.19
CA ALA A 192 3.04 5.25 -2.55
C ALA A 192 3.19 3.73 -2.65
N LYS A 193 4.29 3.31 -3.27
CA LYS A 193 4.59 1.92 -3.58
C LYS A 193 5.63 1.33 -2.62
N GLY A 194 5.21 0.36 -1.85
CA GLY A 194 6.01 -0.34 -0.83
C GLY A 194 5.39 -0.19 0.56
N GLY A 195 5.54 -1.19 1.42
CA GLY A 195 4.93 -1.19 2.77
C GLY A 195 5.44 -0.02 3.63
N ILE A 196 6.75 0.05 3.85
CA ILE A 196 7.40 1.13 4.62
C ILE A 196 7.15 2.48 3.93
N THR A 197 7.39 2.58 2.62
CA THR A 197 7.19 3.81 1.86
C THR A 197 5.77 4.34 1.99
N SER A 198 4.75 3.47 1.86
CA SER A 198 3.35 3.90 2.01
C SER A 198 3.02 4.34 3.42
N SER A 199 3.60 3.70 4.44
CA SER A 199 3.43 4.11 5.84
C SER A 199 4.07 5.47 6.10
N ASP A 200 5.34 5.65 5.74
CA ASP A 200 6.10 6.86 6.03
C ASP A 200 5.56 8.07 5.24
N VAL A 201 5.21 7.88 3.97
CA VAL A 201 4.55 8.93 3.17
C VAL A 201 3.22 9.35 3.80
N ALA A 202 2.40 8.39 4.25
CA ALA A 202 1.12 8.70 4.88
C ALA A 202 1.32 9.44 6.22
N THR A 203 2.11 8.87 7.13
CA THR A 203 2.18 9.34 8.52
C THR A 203 3.11 10.53 8.71
N ILE A 204 4.30 10.49 8.10
CA ILE A 204 5.32 11.54 8.23
C ILE A 204 5.18 12.56 7.10
N GLY A 205 5.08 12.10 5.85
CA GLY A 205 5.04 12.96 4.67
C GLY A 205 3.79 13.81 4.57
N LEU A 206 2.63 13.20 4.80
CA LEU A 206 1.31 13.82 4.66
C LEU A 206 0.64 14.13 6.00
N ASN A 207 1.21 13.72 7.13
CA ASN A 207 0.62 13.87 8.46
C ASN A 207 -0.82 13.32 8.55
N ILE A 208 -1.08 12.17 7.92
CA ILE A 208 -2.39 11.54 7.97
C ILE A 208 -2.56 10.87 9.34
N GLN A 209 -3.42 11.41 10.20
CA GLN A 209 -3.77 10.81 11.49
C GLN A 209 -5.03 9.96 11.39
N ARG A 210 -5.91 10.29 10.47
CA ARG A 210 -7.12 9.53 10.12
C ARG A 210 -7.43 9.69 8.64
N ALA A 211 -8.03 8.64 8.08
CA ALA A 211 -8.41 8.64 6.68
C ALA A 211 -9.75 7.91 6.51
N HIS A 212 -10.50 8.31 5.49
CA HIS A 212 -11.66 7.55 5.05
C HIS A 212 -11.20 6.53 3.99
N VAL A 213 -11.41 5.23 4.26
CA VAL A 213 -11.10 4.17 3.30
C VAL A 213 -12.21 4.12 2.26
N LYS A 214 -11.92 4.60 1.04
CA LYS A 214 -12.90 4.65 -0.06
C LYS A 214 -13.18 3.28 -0.66
N GLY A 215 -12.17 2.45 -0.79
CA GLY A 215 -12.23 1.12 -1.41
C GLY A 215 -10.88 0.69 -1.94
N GLN A 216 -10.87 -0.09 -3.03
CA GLN A 216 -9.66 -0.57 -3.70
C GLN A 216 -9.72 -0.25 -5.20
N VAL A 217 -8.62 0.21 -5.77
CA VAL A 217 -8.47 0.44 -7.24
C VAL A 217 -7.97 -0.81 -7.97
N SER A 218 -7.37 -1.73 -7.23
CA SER A 218 -6.96 -3.07 -7.68
C SER A 218 -7.01 -3.99 -6.46
N PRO A 219 -7.18 -5.30 -6.60
CA PRO A 219 -7.20 -6.22 -5.47
C PRO A 219 -5.99 -6.03 -4.55
N GLY A 220 -6.22 -5.66 -3.29
CA GLY A 220 -5.17 -5.39 -2.32
C GLY A 220 -4.50 -4.00 -2.42
N VAL A 221 -5.03 -3.08 -3.23
CA VAL A 221 -4.53 -1.70 -3.38
C VAL A 221 -5.61 -0.72 -2.91
N PRO A 222 -5.68 -0.42 -1.60
CA PRO A 222 -6.68 0.48 -1.06
C PRO A 222 -6.40 1.95 -1.36
N VAL A 223 -7.49 2.73 -1.40
CA VAL A 223 -7.47 4.19 -1.51
C VAL A 223 -8.02 4.81 -0.23
N TRP A 224 -7.28 5.74 0.30
CA TRP A 224 -7.64 6.56 1.45
C TRP A 224 -7.92 8.00 1.02
N GLN A 225 -8.97 8.59 1.53
CA GLN A 225 -9.17 10.03 1.46
C GLN A 225 -8.58 10.64 2.73
N CYS A 226 -7.63 11.55 2.54
CA CYS A 226 -6.89 12.20 3.63
C CYS A 226 -7.82 13.05 4.50
N GLY A 227 -7.63 12.98 5.84
CA GLY A 227 -8.36 13.79 6.80
C GLY A 227 -8.02 15.28 6.75
N PRO A 228 -8.80 16.13 7.43
CA PRO A 228 -8.62 17.58 7.40
C PRO A 228 -7.31 18.06 8.05
N GLU A 229 -6.70 17.25 8.92
CA GLU A 229 -5.43 17.55 9.59
C GLU A 229 -4.21 17.23 8.71
N SER A 230 -4.41 16.54 7.58
CA SER A 230 -3.33 16.17 6.69
C SER A 230 -2.79 17.37 5.92
N ARG A 231 -1.57 17.23 5.38
CA ARG A 231 -0.96 18.25 4.54
C ARG A 231 -1.80 18.60 3.30
N PHE A 232 -2.51 17.63 2.75
CA PHE A 232 -3.40 17.80 1.60
C PHE A 232 -4.79 17.25 1.96
N PRO A 233 -5.64 18.02 2.65
CA PRO A 233 -6.98 17.58 3.05
C PRO A 233 -7.82 17.14 1.86
N GLY A 234 -8.49 15.99 1.98
CA GLY A 234 -9.36 15.46 0.93
C GLY A 234 -8.64 14.74 -0.22
N LEU A 235 -7.30 14.80 -0.29
CA LEU A 235 -6.53 14.09 -1.31
C LEU A 235 -6.81 12.58 -1.28
N ASN A 236 -6.95 11.97 -2.45
CA ASN A 236 -6.99 10.52 -2.58
C ASN A 236 -5.56 9.96 -2.59
N TYR A 237 -5.24 9.19 -1.56
CA TYR A 237 -3.94 8.55 -1.33
C TYR A 237 -4.04 7.05 -1.60
N VAL A 238 -3.28 6.55 -2.56
CA VAL A 238 -3.26 5.13 -2.94
C VAL A 238 -2.13 4.42 -2.18
N VAL A 239 -2.49 3.48 -1.33
CA VAL A 239 -1.55 2.61 -0.62
C VAL A 239 -1.28 1.40 -1.51
N PHE A 240 -0.10 1.34 -2.13
CA PHE A 240 0.25 0.25 -3.02
C PHE A 240 1.27 -0.68 -2.37
N PRO A 241 0.88 -1.85 -1.84
CA PRO A 241 1.81 -2.76 -1.15
C PRO A 241 2.92 -3.28 -2.06
N GLY A 242 4.09 -3.58 -1.48
CA GLY A 242 5.27 -3.99 -2.24
C GLY A 242 5.13 -5.31 -3.00
N ASN A 243 4.29 -6.23 -2.51
CA ASN A 243 4.14 -7.59 -3.01
C ASN A 243 2.81 -7.86 -3.75
N VAL A 244 1.99 -6.83 -3.96
CA VAL A 244 0.66 -6.94 -4.59
C VAL A 244 0.73 -6.60 -6.07
N GLY A 245 -0.14 -7.23 -6.86
CA GLY A 245 -0.34 -7.00 -8.28
C GLY A 245 0.63 -7.73 -9.21
N GLN A 246 0.35 -7.64 -10.49
CA GLN A 246 1.20 -8.11 -11.59
C GLN A 246 2.16 -6.99 -12.03
N PRO A 247 3.13 -7.24 -12.93
CA PRO A 247 4.06 -6.20 -13.41
C PRO A 247 3.36 -4.94 -13.91
N GLU A 248 2.25 -5.06 -14.62
CA GLU A 248 1.51 -3.97 -15.25
C GLU A 248 0.58 -3.21 -14.30
N THR A 249 0.30 -3.77 -13.10
CA THR A 249 -0.75 -3.26 -12.22
C THR A 249 -0.52 -1.81 -11.79
N LEU A 250 0.73 -1.38 -11.56
CA LEU A 250 1.03 0.00 -11.19
C LEU A 250 0.73 0.97 -12.35
N ALA A 251 1.13 0.62 -13.57
CA ALA A 251 0.83 1.38 -14.78
C ALA A 251 -0.68 1.49 -15.00
N GLN A 252 -1.41 0.37 -14.90
CA GLN A 252 -2.87 0.35 -15.04
C GLN A 252 -3.57 1.28 -14.04
N VAL A 253 -3.12 1.31 -12.78
CA VAL A 253 -3.67 2.21 -11.76
C VAL A 253 -3.39 3.67 -12.10
N VAL A 254 -2.18 4.01 -12.56
CA VAL A 254 -1.83 5.37 -12.98
C VAL A 254 -2.68 5.79 -14.17
N THR A 255 -2.75 4.98 -15.22
CA THR A 255 -3.58 5.25 -16.42
C THR A 255 -5.03 5.50 -16.04
N MET A 256 -5.64 4.61 -15.24
CA MET A 256 -7.02 4.75 -14.79
C MET A 256 -7.26 6.08 -14.05
N LEU A 257 -6.30 6.52 -13.21
CA LEU A 257 -6.41 7.79 -12.46
C LEU A 257 -6.19 9.01 -13.37
N SER A 258 -5.42 8.89 -14.45
CA SER A 258 -5.13 10.00 -15.38
C SER A 258 -6.27 10.22 -16.37
N GLU A 259 -7.15 9.24 -16.61
CA GLU A 259 -8.30 9.32 -17.51
C GLU A 259 -9.53 9.98 -16.84
N GLY A 260 -9.54 10.18 -15.54
CA GLY A 260 -10.64 10.81 -14.77
C GLY A 260 -10.28 12.21 -14.31
#